data_21aa240e899a7d8e0dc56a7141c09800
#
_entry.id   21aa240e899a7d8e0dc56a7141c09800
#
_cell.length_a   1.000
_cell.length_b   1.000
_cell.length_c   1.000
_cell.angle_alpha   90.00
_cell.angle_beta   90.00
_cell.angle_gamma   90.00
#
_symmetry.space_group_name_H-M   'P 1'
#
loop_
_entity.id
_entity.type
_entity.pdbx_description
1 polymer ?
#
loop_
_entity_poly.entity_id
_entity_poly.type
_entity_poly.pdbx_seq_one_letter_code
_entity_poly.pdbx_strand_id
1 'polypeptide(L)'
;LTSNSMISIEKNRVLKGLLKQIEELEGSKELSTPGGRTLKQQIKSHLDTEDEWMFFKHHFEEVHPDFFKKLCSIHPNLSENELRLCAYVRTGMETKQIAQMLSVLPETINSGRYRIRKKMQLGQDVTLENYLRDI
;
A
#
# COMPACT_ATOMS: atom_id res chain seq x y z
N LEU A 1 -0.20 -3.29 -17.37
CA LEU A 1 0.26 -3.85 -16.08
C LEU A 1 1.78 -3.74 -15.92
N THR A 2 2.54 -4.00 -16.99
CA THR A 2 3.99 -3.81 -16.97
C THR A 2 4.38 -2.35 -16.78
N SER A 3 3.63 -1.40 -17.32
CA SER A 3 3.93 0.02 -17.18
C SER A 3 3.78 0.53 -15.75
N ASN A 4 2.81 0.03 -14.97
CA ASN A 4 2.63 0.39 -13.57
C ASN A 4 3.78 -0.15 -12.70
N SER A 5 4.22 -1.37 -12.97
CA SER A 5 5.38 -1.96 -12.28
C SER A 5 6.66 -1.19 -12.59
N MET A 6 6.85 -0.75 -13.84
CA MET A 6 8.01 0.05 -14.25
C MET A 6 8.00 1.43 -13.60
N ILE A 7 6.83 2.06 -13.47
CA ILE A 7 6.69 3.36 -12.78
C ILE A 7 7.06 3.23 -11.31
N SER A 8 6.61 2.15 -10.63
CA SER A 8 6.96 1.92 -9.23
C SER A 8 8.46 1.67 -9.04
N ILE A 9 9.10 0.92 -9.93
CA ILE A 9 10.54 0.66 -9.89
C ILE A 9 11.31 1.97 -10.10
N GLU A 10 10.91 2.78 -11.07
CA GLU A 10 11.54 4.07 -11.36
C GLU A 10 11.36 5.04 -10.19
N LYS A 11 10.17 5.11 -9.60
CA LYS A 11 9.87 5.93 -8.42
C LYS A 11 10.78 5.53 -7.26
N ASN A 12 10.92 4.24 -6.97
CA ASN A 12 11.78 3.75 -5.89
C ASN A 12 13.25 4.07 -6.16
N ARG A 13 13.69 3.96 -7.40
CA ARG A 13 15.06 4.32 -7.79
C ARG A 13 15.35 5.79 -7.53
N VAL A 14 14.44 6.69 -7.91
CA VAL A 14 14.57 8.13 -7.66
C VAL A 14 14.62 8.42 -6.17
N LEU A 15 13.71 7.82 -5.38
CA LEU A 15 13.67 8.00 -3.92
C LEU A 15 14.95 7.50 -3.25
N LYS A 16 15.50 6.37 -3.68
CA LYS A 16 16.77 5.85 -3.17
C LYS A 16 17.93 6.79 -3.49
N GLY A 17 17.93 7.38 -4.68
CA GLY A 17 18.92 8.38 -5.08
C GLY A 17 18.86 9.63 -4.22
N LEU A 18 17.64 10.14 -3.96
CA LEU A 18 17.41 11.28 -3.08
C LEU A 18 17.87 11.00 -1.65
N LEU A 19 17.54 9.81 -1.13
CA LEU A 19 17.96 9.40 0.21
C LEU A 19 19.48 9.37 0.33
N LYS A 20 20.18 8.83 -0.68
CA LYS A 20 21.63 8.82 -0.71
C LYS A 20 22.22 10.23 -0.69
N GLN A 21 21.67 11.15 -1.49
CA GLN A 21 22.09 12.56 -1.48
C GLN A 21 21.91 13.22 -0.14
N ILE A 22 20.77 12.97 0.54
CA ILE A 22 20.50 13.51 1.86
C ILE A 22 21.50 12.96 2.88
N GLU A 23 21.83 11.67 2.83
CA GLU A 23 22.80 11.06 3.73
C GLU A 23 24.21 11.63 3.51
N GLU A 24 24.61 11.91 2.28
CA GLU A 24 25.87 12.57 1.96
C GLU A 24 25.92 14.00 2.52
N LEU A 25 24.83 14.75 2.41
CA LEU A 25 24.73 16.11 2.96
C LEU A 25 24.75 16.11 4.48
N GLU A 26 24.12 15.13 5.14
CA GLU A 26 24.21 14.96 6.59
C GLU A 26 25.65 14.71 7.04
N GLY A 27 26.41 13.92 6.28
CA GLY A 27 27.84 13.69 6.53
C GLY A 27 28.68 14.95 6.46
N SER A 28 28.26 15.92 5.64
CA SER A 28 28.93 17.24 5.53
C SER A 28 28.39 18.27 6.53
N LYS A 29 27.50 17.91 7.42
CA LYS A 29 26.82 18.75 8.44
C LYS A 29 25.93 19.86 7.87
N GLU A 30 25.61 19.83 6.59
CA GLU A 30 24.75 20.84 5.97
C GLU A 30 23.26 20.63 6.26
N LEU A 31 22.86 19.40 6.61
CA LEU A 31 21.46 19.02 6.87
C LEU A 31 21.23 18.47 8.27
N SER A 32 22.03 18.87 9.26
CA SER A 32 21.82 18.45 10.65
C SER A 32 20.65 19.17 11.33
N THR A 33 19.65 19.63 10.55
CA THR A 33 18.44 20.29 11.04
C THR A 33 17.32 19.29 11.28
N PRO A 34 16.35 19.61 12.19
CA PRO A 34 15.18 18.74 12.37
C PRO A 34 14.39 18.52 11.07
N GLY A 35 14.35 19.51 10.17
CA GLY A 35 13.69 19.38 8.88
C GLY A 35 14.33 18.36 7.95
N GLY A 36 15.67 18.29 7.93
CA GLY A 36 16.38 17.29 7.13
C GLY A 36 16.14 15.87 7.60
N ARG A 37 16.08 15.66 8.92
CA ARG A 37 15.75 14.35 9.51
C ARG A 37 14.35 13.92 9.17
N THR A 38 13.38 14.83 9.21
CA THR A 38 11.98 14.55 8.87
C THR A 38 11.87 14.12 7.42
N LEU A 39 12.54 14.81 6.50
CA LEU A 39 12.53 14.46 5.07
C LEU A 39 13.11 13.07 4.83
N LYS A 40 14.23 12.75 5.47
CA LYS A 40 14.86 11.43 5.39
C LYS A 40 13.92 10.33 5.87
N GLN A 41 13.25 10.54 7.00
CA GLN A 41 12.29 9.58 7.55
C GLN A 41 11.10 9.37 6.62
N GLN A 42 10.58 10.43 6.01
CA GLN A 42 9.49 10.35 5.06
C GLN A 42 9.87 9.53 3.83
N ILE A 43 11.06 9.75 3.28
CA ILE A 43 11.55 9.00 2.12
C ILE A 43 11.73 7.52 2.48
N LYS A 44 12.34 7.22 3.61
CA LYS A 44 12.52 5.85 4.09
C LYS A 44 11.20 5.12 4.30
N SER A 45 10.25 5.77 4.98
CA SER A 45 8.93 5.21 5.23
C SER A 45 8.21 4.87 3.91
N HIS A 46 8.32 5.74 2.92
CA HIS A 46 7.69 5.53 1.63
C HIS A 46 8.32 4.38 0.85
N LEU A 47 9.65 4.28 0.86
CA LEU A 47 10.38 3.17 0.23
C LEU A 47 10.04 1.84 0.90
N ASP A 48 10.07 1.80 2.22
CA ASP A 48 9.79 0.60 3.00
C ASP A 48 8.36 0.09 2.71
N THR A 49 7.40 1.00 2.66
CA THR A 49 5.99 0.67 2.37
C THR A 49 5.83 0.08 0.97
N GLU A 50 6.48 0.66 -0.03
CA GLU A 50 6.41 0.15 -1.42
C GLU A 50 7.12 -1.19 -1.55
N ASP A 51 8.29 -1.37 -0.93
CA ASP A 51 9.02 -2.64 -0.95
C ASP A 51 8.22 -3.74 -0.23
N GLU A 52 7.59 -3.41 0.89
CA GLU A 52 6.71 -4.34 1.62
C GLU A 52 5.50 -4.73 0.78
N TRP A 53 4.89 -3.78 0.09
CA TRP A 53 3.76 -4.06 -0.80
C TRP A 53 4.16 -4.99 -1.94
N MET A 54 5.29 -4.73 -2.59
CA MET A 54 5.77 -5.57 -3.71
C MET A 54 6.04 -7.00 -3.25
N PHE A 55 6.67 -7.15 -2.09
CA PHE A 55 6.94 -8.46 -1.48
C PHE A 55 5.62 -9.19 -1.17
N PHE A 56 4.70 -8.51 -0.50
CA PHE A 56 3.39 -9.06 -0.17
C PHE A 56 2.62 -9.47 -1.43
N LYS A 57 2.57 -8.60 -2.43
CA LYS A 57 1.84 -8.84 -3.67
C LYS A 57 2.36 -10.08 -4.38
N HIS A 58 3.68 -10.24 -4.44
CA HIS A 58 4.30 -11.41 -5.08
C HIS A 58 3.81 -12.71 -4.43
N HIS A 59 3.91 -12.80 -3.11
CA HIS A 59 3.47 -13.98 -2.38
C HIS A 59 1.96 -14.18 -2.42
N PHE A 60 1.21 -13.10 -2.34
CA PHE A 60 -0.26 -13.14 -2.42
C PHE A 60 -0.73 -13.69 -3.76
N GLU A 61 -0.13 -13.26 -4.86
CA GLU A 61 -0.49 -13.72 -6.20
C GLU A 61 -0.13 -15.20 -6.44
N GLU A 62 0.88 -15.73 -5.74
CA GLU A 62 1.19 -17.17 -5.79
C GLU A 62 0.05 -18.00 -5.19
N VAL A 63 -0.59 -17.52 -4.13
CA VAL A 63 -1.68 -18.21 -3.45
C VAL A 63 -3.02 -17.92 -4.13
N HIS A 64 -3.21 -16.69 -4.61
CA HIS A 64 -4.46 -16.22 -5.22
C HIS A 64 -4.17 -15.58 -6.58
N PRO A 65 -3.82 -16.38 -7.61
CA PRO A 65 -3.29 -15.83 -8.88
C PRO A 65 -4.27 -14.94 -9.65
N ASP A 66 -5.58 -15.15 -9.48
CA ASP A 66 -6.59 -14.41 -10.23
C ASP A 66 -7.36 -13.39 -9.39
N PHE A 67 -6.96 -13.17 -8.13
CA PHE A 67 -7.72 -12.33 -7.22
C PHE A 67 -7.90 -10.90 -7.75
N PHE A 68 -6.81 -10.23 -8.12
CA PHE A 68 -6.88 -8.85 -8.61
C PHE A 68 -7.62 -8.75 -9.94
N LYS A 69 -7.42 -9.74 -10.81
CA LYS A 69 -8.10 -9.78 -12.10
C LYS A 69 -9.61 -9.91 -11.93
N LYS A 70 -10.05 -10.84 -11.07
CA LYS A 70 -11.46 -11.04 -10.77
C LYS A 70 -12.06 -9.82 -10.08
N LEU A 71 -11.36 -9.26 -9.10
CA LEU A 71 -11.82 -8.10 -8.36
C LEU A 71 -11.97 -6.88 -9.27
N CYS A 72 -11.00 -6.60 -10.12
CA CYS A 72 -11.08 -5.51 -11.09
C CYS A 72 -12.18 -5.72 -12.13
N SER A 73 -12.44 -6.96 -12.51
CA SER A 73 -13.52 -7.29 -13.45
C SER A 73 -14.89 -7.02 -12.86
N ILE A 74 -15.09 -7.38 -11.59
CA ILE A 74 -16.38 -7.20 -10.90
C ILE A 74 -16.56 -5.76 -10.45
N HIS A 75 -15.49 -5.13 -9.95
CA HIS A 75 -15.51 -3.78 -9.38
C HIS A 75 -14.44 -2.90 -10.03
N PRO A 76 -14.66 -2.45 -11.28
CA PRO A 76 -13.66 -1.66 -12.00
C PRO A 76 -13.44 -0.25 -11.44
N ASN A 77 -14.30 0.20 -10.53
CA ASN A 77 -14.23 1.52 -9.92
C ASN A 77 -13.37 1.60 -8.66
N LEU A 78 -12.74 0.50 -8.26
CA LEU A 78 -11.82 0.50 -7.12
C LEU A 78 -10.49 1.15 -7.50
N SER A 79 -9.98 2.01 -6.60
CA SER A 79 -8.66 2.61 -6.76
C SER A 79 -7.56 1.60 -6.46
N GLU A 80 -6.33 1.93 -6.83
CA GLU A 80 -5.16 1.08 -6.52
C GLU A 80 -5.02 0.85 -5.01
N ASN A 81 -5.18 1.92 -4.21
CA ASN A 81 -5.10 1.79 -2.75
C ASN A 81 -6.22 0.93 -2.19
N GLU A 82 -7.42 1.03 -2.76
CA GLU A 82 -8.54 0.18 -2.36
C GLU A 82 -8.30 -1.28 -2.72
N LEU A 83 -7.68 -1.56 -3.86
CA LEU A 83 -7.30 -2.91 -4.25
C LEU A 83 -6.25 -3.50 -3.28
N ARG A 84 -5.26 -2.70 -2.88
CA ARG A 84 -4.26 -3.11 -1.88
C ARG A 84 -4.92 -3.44 -0.55
N LEU A 85 -5.84 -2.59 -0.12
CA LEU A 85 -6.59 -2.83 1.12
C LEU A 85 -7.39 -4.12 1.05
N CYS A 86 -8.06 -4.38 -0.06
CA CYS A 86 -8.79 -5.64 -0.28
C CYS A 86 -7.87 -6.86 -0.16
N ALA A 87 -6.66 -6.80 -0.70
CA ALA A 87 -5.71 -7.91 -0.62
C ALA A 87 -5.30 -8.18 0.83
N TYR A 88 -5.00 -7.14 1.60
CA TYR A 88 -4.66 -7.30 3.01
C TYR A 88 -5.85 -7.85 3.82
N VAL A 89 -7.05 -7.36 3.56
CA VAL A 89 -8.27 -7.87 4.21
C VAL A 89 -8.47 -9.35 3.88
N ARG A 90 -8.23 -9.73 2.63
CA ARG A 90 -8.37 -11.13 2.18
C ARG A 90 -7.45 -12.09 2.94
N THR A 91 -6.28 -11.62 3.36
CA THR A 91 -5.34 -12.45 4.15
C THR A 91 -5.74 -12.58 5.62
N GLY A 92 -6.77 -11.87 6.07
CA GLY A 92 -7.22 -11.90 7.45
C GLY A 92 -6.48 -10.96 8.38
N MET A 93 -5.71 -10.00 7.85
CA MET A 93 -5.01 -9.02 8.67
C MET A 93 -6.00 -8.08 9.37
N GLU A 94 -5.70 -7.77 10.62
CA GLU A 94 -6.48 -6.83 11.40
C GLU A 94 -6.24 -5.38 10.93
N THR A 95 -7.20 -4.50 11.18
CA THR A 95 -7.14 -3.08 10.81
C THR A 95 -5.84 -2.43 11.28
N LYS A 96 -5.40 -2.71 12.50
CA LYS A 96 -4.18 -2.14 13.07
C LYS A 96 -2.94 -2.58 12.31
N GLN A 97 -2.87 -3.86 11.92
CA GLN A 97 -1.77 -4.41 11.14
C GLN A 97 -1.71 -3.81 9.74
N ILE A 98 -2.88 -3.69 9.08
CA ILE A 98 -2.97 -3.09 7.75
C ILE A 98 -2.53 -1.61 7.80
N ALA A 99 -2.95 -0.88 8.85
CA ALA A 99 -2.56 0.51 9.03
C ALA A 99 -1.04 0.64 9.13
N GLN A 100 -0.37 -0.25 9.85
CA GLN A 100 1.08 -0.27 9.94
C GLN A 100 1.73 -0.57 8.59
N MET A 101 1.20 -1.55 7.84
CA MET A 101 1.74 -1.91 6.52
C MET A 101 1.62 -0.78 5.51
N LEU A 102 0.54 0.01 5.58
CA LEU A 102 0.30 1.12 4.67
C LEU A 102 0.80 2.46 5.21
N SER A 103 1.38 2.49 6.40
CA SER A 103 1.87 3.70 7.08
C SER A 103 0.79 4.78 7.22
N VAL A 104 -0.39 4.35 7.62
CA VAL A 104 -1.55 5.24 7.86
C VAL A 104 -2.15 4.96 9.23
N LEU A 105 -3.09 5.80 9.64
CA LEU A 105 -3.81 5.61 10.90
C LEU A 105 -4.91 4.54 10.75
N PRO A 106 -5.27 3.82 11.83
CA PRO A 106 -6.36 2.83 11.79
C PRO A 106 -7.69 3.42 11.30
N GLU A 107 -7.99 4.68 11.61
CA GLU A 107 -9.19 5.38 11.15
C GLU A 107 -9.22 5.48 9.63
N THR A 108 -8.06 5.66 9.01
CA THR A 108 -7.93 5.70 7.55
C THR A 108 -8.33 4.36 6.92
N ILE A 109 -7.95 3.25 7.56
CA ILE A 109 -8.33 1.91 7.11
C ILE A 109 -9.84 1.71 7.27
N ASN A 110 -10.43 2.13 8.38
CA ASN A 110 -11.87 2.02 8.59
C ASN A 110 -12.65 2.85 7.56
N SER A 111 -12.19 4.05 7.26
CA SER A 111 -12.78 4.90 6.21
C SER A 111 -12.65 4.24 4.83
N GLY A 112 -11.51 3.63 4.56
CA GLY A 112 -11.27 2.88 3.32
C GLY A 112 -12.20 1.68 3.18
N ARG A 113 -12.38 0.91 4.24
CA ARG A 113 -13.33 -0.22 4.26
C ARG A 113 -14.75 0.25 3.98
N TYR A 114 -15.17 1.35 4.58
CA TYR A 114 -16.48 1.92 4.34
C TYR A 114 -16.69 2.30 2.88
N ARG A 115 -15.72 3.01 2.28
CA ARG A 115 -15.80 3.40 0.87
C ARG A 115 -15.85 2.18 -0.05
N ILE A 116 -15.04 1.17 0.22
CA ILE A 116 -15.00 -0.06 -0.58
C ILE A 116 -16.36 -0.77 -0.51
N ARG A 117 -16.90 -0.94 0.70
CA ARG A 117 -18.21 -1.57 0.89
C ARG A 117 -19.29 -0.83 0.12
N LYS A 118 -19.23 0.50 0.14
CA LYS A 118 -20.18 1.36 -0.57
C LYS A 118 -20.07 1.19 -2.09
N LYS A 119 -18.84 1.17 -2.61
CA LYS A 119 -18.59 0.93 -4.04
C LYS A 119 -19.04 -0.46 -4.49
N MET A 120 -18.89 -1.46 -3.63
CA MET A 120 -19.33 -2.84 -3.88
C MET A 120 -20.81 -3.06 -3.62
N GLN A 121 -21.50 -2.07 -3.05
CA GLN A 121 -22.91 -2.15 -2.70
C GLN A 121 -23.23 -3.32 -1.77
N LEU A 122 -22.37 -3.56 -0.79
CA LEU A 122 -22.57 -4.62 0.19
C LEU A 122 -23.62 -4.25 1.23
N GLY A 123 -24.49 -5.20 1.54
CA GLY A 123 -25.47 -5.05 2.63
C GLY A 123 -24.81 -5.11 4.00
N GLN A 124 -25.56 -4.72 5.03
CA GLN A 124 -25.07 -4.72 6.41
C GLN A 124 -24.70 -6.12 6.92
N ASP A 125 -25.33 -7.15 6.38
CA ASP A 125 -25.14 -8.54 6.81
C ASP A 125 -23.90 -9.19 6.16
N VAL A 126 -23.27 -8.53 5.20
CA VAL A 126 -22.11 -9.07 4.47
C VAL A 126 -20.86 -8.32 4.91
N THR A 127 -19.91 -9.03 5.51
CA THR A 127 -18.61 -8.45 5.84
C THR A 127 -17.72 -8.40 4.61
N LEU A 128 -16.81 -7.43 4.58
CA LEU A 128 -15.85 -7.33 3.48
C LEU A 128 -14.97 -8.58 3.42
N GLU A 129 -14.56 -9.10 4.56
CA GLU A 129 -13.76 -10.31 4.68
C GLU A 129 -14.45 -11.51 4.01
N ASN A 130 -15.71 -11.74 4.34
CA ASN A 130 -16.48 -12.85 3.78
C ASN A 130 -16.72 -12.68 2.28
N TYR A 131 -17.03 -11.47 1.86
CA TYR A 131 -17.24 -11.17 0.44
C TYR A 131 -16.00 -11.44 -0.40
N LEU A 132 -14.83 -10.98 0.07
CA LEU A 132 -13.57 -11.17 -0.65
C LEU A 132 -13.12 -12.63 -0.66
N ARG A 133 -13.49 -13.39 0.35
CA ARG A 133 -13.18 -14.82 0.40
C ARG A 133 -13.84 -15.58 -0.73
N ASP A 134 -15.01 -15.15 -1.17
CA ASP A 134 -15.79 -15.80 -2.22
C ASP A 134 -15.36 -15.37 -3.65
N ILE A 135 -14.46 -14.41 -3.75
CA ILE A 135 -13.86 -14.02 -5.02
C ILE A 135 -12.64 -14.91 -5.31
#